data_f5a4c973ee38cef2fcbadafb799d8a18
#
_entry.id   f5a4c973ee38cef2fcbadafb799d8a18
#
_cell.length_a   1.000
_cell.length_b   1.000
_cell.length_c   1.000
_cell.angle_alpha   90.00
_cell.angle_beta   90.00
_cell.angle_gamma   90.00
#
_symmetry.space_group_name_H-M   'P 1'
#
loop_
_entity.id
_entity.type
_entity.pdbx_description
1 polymer ?
#
loop_
_entity_poly.entity_id
_entity_poly.type
_entity_poly.pdbx_seq_one_letter_code
_entity_poly.pdbx_strand_id
1 'polypeptide(L)'
;MIATQSKSLVLGIIYFTWMTLLASAKEYHVGKSGSDQNDGSAARPYQTISAAALVAQPGDVITVHEGIYRERVNPPRGGKSDKKRITYQAASGEKVEIEGSEVVTNWEKVQDDTWKVTLPNRFFGAFNPYADLIHGDWFLRKGRDHHTGAVYLNGNWLSEAAVLESVLKPTGTNALWFGRVDPETTTIWAQFKDVNPNEQLVEINVRQSVFYPDKPGRNYITVRGFTMRHAATPWAPPTAEQIGLIGTHWSKGWIIENNVISDSACVGVSLGKYGDEWDNKSESADAYNRTIQRALTNGWNKATVGHHVVRHNTISSCEQAGIVGSMGAVFSEITSNHIFNIWTKRQFNGAEMAGIKIHASIDVVIEHNWIHDAGRAMWMDWMAQGTRISANLCYSNSTDDLFLEVDHGPVLVDNNIFLSPTSLRICSQGGAFVHNLIAGKIYLNAYDKRQTPYHKEHSTAVAGLHDNPGGDDRYYNNLFMQSGDLSPYDTAKLPVWMGGNVFLAGAKASRCETDPLLKPDFDPAIHLVEMPDGLYLELMQDLDWRMERTRTVVTTKSLGKAAIPGLPYETPDGSSVRINTDYSGIARNAANPFPGPFENPASGKQLVRVWRSAAR
;
A
#
# COMPACT_ATOMS: atom_id res chain seq x y z
N MET A 1 58.95 33.13 -67.92
CA MET A 1 59.35 32.45 -66.67
C MET A 1 58.51 33.07 -65.54
N ILE A 2 57.44 32.40 -65.14
CA ILE A 2 56.51 32.87 -64.10
C ILE A 2 56.64 31.84 -62.97
N ALA A 3 57.15 32.31 -61.84
CA ALA A 3 57.29 31.49 -60.63
C ALA A 3 55.99 31.52 -59.84
N THR A 4 55.35 30.35 -59.63
CA THR A 4 54.21 30.15 -58.78
C THR A 4 54.66 29.78 -57.36
N GLN A 5 54.38 30.67 -56.41
CA GLN A 5 54.51 30.35 -54.95
C GLN A 5 53.28 29.61 -54.46
N SER A 6 53.47 28.42 -53.94
CA SER A 6 52.45 27.68 -53.19
C SER A 6 52.45 28.08 -51.70
N LYS A 7 51.34 28.60 -51.23
CA LYS A 7 51.11 28.82 -49.78
C LYS A 7 50.49 27.56 -49.15
N SER A 8 51.22 26.89 -48.27
CA SER A 8 50.72 25.79 -47.44
C SER A 8 49.93 26.37 -46.29
N LEU A 9 48.65 26.04 -46.22
CA LEU A 9 47.78 26.37 -45.12
C LEU A 9 47.86 25.22 -44.11
N VAL A 10 48.44 25.45 -42.91
CA VAL A 10 48.45 24.49 -41.81
C VAL A 10 47.17 24.67 -41.01
N LEU A 11 46.24 23.73 -41.14
CA LEU A 11 45.01 23.67 -40.35
C LEU A 11 45.33 22.99 -39.00
N GLY A 12 45.45 23.79 -37.95
CA GLY A 12 45.55 23.27 -36.57
C GLY A 12 44.19 22.78 -36.07
N ILE A 13 44.03 21.48 -35.97
CA ILE A 13 42.83 20.86 -35.32
C ILE A 13 43.05 20.90 -33.81
N ILE A 14 42.32 21.80 -33.12
CA ILE A 14 42.27 21.84 -31.65
C ILE A 14 41.25 20.76 -31.22
N TYR A 15 41.75 19.65 -30.73
CA TYR A 15 40.94 18.64 -30.02
C TYR A 15 40.55 19.20 -28.66
N PHE A 16 39.28 19.65 -28.51
CA PHE A 16 38.67 19.85 -27.21
C PHE A 16 38.27 18.48 -26.62
N THR A 17 39.15 17.89 -25.85
CA THR A 17 38.79 16.73 -25.02
C THR A 17 37.82 17.21 -23.91
N TRP A 18 36.54 16.97 -24.12
CA TRP A 18 35.56 17.04 -23.03
C TRP A 18 35.88 15.90 -22.05
N MET A 19 36.64 16.20 -21.03
CA MET A 19 36.75 15.36 -19.85
C MET A 19 35.39 15.42 -19.14
N THR A 20 34.48 14.49 -19.45
CA THR A 20 33.34 14.24 -18.59
C THR A 20 33.88 13.73 -17.25
N LEU A 21 34.01 14.62 -16.27
CA LEU A 21 34.17 14.23 -14.88
C LEU A 21 32.97 13.35 -14.57
N LEU A 22 33.19 12.04 -14.52
CA LEU A 22 32.26 11.09 -13.89
C LEU A 22 32.24 11.49 -12.42
N ALA A 23 31.27 12.32 -12.03
CA ALA A 23 31.01 12.59 -10.61
C ALA A 23 30.79 11.24 -9.93
N SER A 24 31.72 10.87 -9.05
CA SER A 24 31.56 9.72 -8.16
C SER A 24 30.35 9.98 -7.28
N ALA A 25 29.58 8.93 -7.00
CA ALA A 25 28.50 9.01 -6.03
C ALA A 25 29.06 9.51 -4.70
N LYS A 26 28.38 10.50 -4.14
CA LYS A 26 28.75 11.10 -2.84
C LYS A 26 27.87 10.54 -1.73
N GLU A 27 28.44 10.37 -0.56
CA GLU A 27 27.68 10.09 0.64
C GLU A 27 27.68 11.34 1.53
N TYR A 28 26.47 11.75 1.95
CA TYR A 28 26.24 12.84 2.87
C TYR A 28 25.74 12.27 4.20
N HIS A 29 26.31 12.75 5.29
CA HIS A 29 25.91 12.37 6.64
C HIS A 29 25.04 13.44 7.28
N VAL A 30 24.01 12.99 7.99
CA VAL A 30 23.09 13.83 8.78
C VAL A 30 23.12 13.34 10.22
N GLY A 31 23.27 14.24 11.18
CA GLY A 31 23.30 13.90 12.60
C GLY A 31 22.82 15.05 13.49
N LYS A 32 22.20 14.74 14.61
CA LYS A 32 21.63 15.76 15.54
C LYS A 32 22.65 16.74 16.08
N SER A 33 23.91 16.34 16.19
CA SER A 33 25.04 17.21 16.62
C SER A 33 25.66 18.00 15.46
N GLY A 34 25.14 17.83 14.22
CA GLY A 34 25.63 18.51 13.03
C GLY A 34 25.18 19.96 12.91
N SER A 35 25.45 20.55 11.76
CA SER A 35 25.00 21.90 11.39
C SER A 35 24.72 21.96 9.89
N ASP A 36 23.64 22.62 9.49
CA ASP A 36 23.29 22.79 8.07
C ASP A 36 24.27 23.72 7.31
N GLN A 37 25.22 24.32 8.01
CA GLN A 37 26.36 25.07 7.45
C GLN A 37 27.58 24.17 7.16
N ASN A 38 27.55 22.89 7.54
CA ASN A 38 28.60 21.92 7.28
C ASN A 38 28.61 21.45 5.81
N ASP A 39 29.57 20.61 5.46
CA ASP A 39 29.71 20.05 4.10
C ASP A 39 29.07 18.67 3.91
N GLY A 40 28.48 18.12 4.97
CA GLY A 40 27.84 16.81 4.97
C GLY A 40 28.81 15.62 4.97
N SER A 41 30.08 15.83 5.20
CA SER A 41 31.01 14.70 5.44
C SER A 41 30.73 14.02 6.78
N ALA A 42 31.23 12.79 6.99
CA ALA A 42 31.07 12.07 8.25
C ALA A 42 31.64 12.84 9.47
N ALA A 43 32.71 13.62 9.26
CA ALA A 43 33.31 14.46 10.29
C ALA A 43 32.54 15.77 10.54
N ARG A 44 31.76 16.23 9.55
CA ARG A 44 31.01 17.49 9.58
C ARG A 44 29.61 17.28 8.98
N PRO A 45 28.74 16.50 9.66
CA PRO A 45 27.41 16.16 9.15
C PRO A 45 26.49 17.39 9.11
N TYR A 46 25.47 17.34 8.25
CA TYR A 46 24.32 18.24 8.33
C TYR A 46 23.51 17.98 9.59
N GLN A 47 22.72 18.94 10.03
CA GLN A 47 21.79 18.78 11.15
C GLN A 47 20.45 18.22 10.71
N THR A 48 19.99 18.56 9.49
CA THR A 48 18.69 18.18 8.95
C THR A 48 18.82 17.32 7.69
N ILE A 49 17.86 16.42 7.47
CA ILE A 49 17.77 15.62 6.25
C ILE A 49 17.49 16.54 5.06
N SER A 50 16.69 17.59 5.28
CA SER A 50 16.34 18.59 4.29
C SER A 50 17.57 19.31 3.73
N ALA A 51 18.57 19.65 4.56
CA ALA A 51 19.80 20.28 4.11
C ALA A 51 20.61 19.35 3.19
N ALA A 52 20.73 18.07 3.54
CA ALA A 52 21.38 17.07 2.70
C ALA A 52 20.62 16.88 1.37
N ALA A 53 19.27 16.85 1.41
CA ALA A 53 18.43 16.73 0.23
C ALA A 53 18.63 17.87 -0.78
N LEU A 54 18.91 19.10 -0.30
CA LEU A 54 19.15 20.27 -1.16
C LEU A 54 20.41 20.12 -2.03
N VAL A 55 21.42 19.39 -1.59
CA VAL A 55 22.70 19.24 -2.31
C VAL A 55 22.84 17.93 -3.06
N ALA A 56 22.19 16.86 -2.58
CA ALA A 56 22.30 15.52 -3.16
C ALA A 56 21.95 15.50 -4.66
N GLN A 57 22.74 14.77 -5.44
CA GLN A 57 22.62 14.60 -6.89
C GLN A 57 22.26 13.14 -7.24
N PRO A 58 21.81 12.86 -8.46
CA PRO A 58 21.55 11.49 -8.92
C PRO A 58 22.75 10.55 -8.75
N GLY A 59 22.59 9.55 -7.91
CA GLY A 59 23.61 8.58 -7.51
C GLY A 59 24.09 8.74 -6.07
N ASP A 60 23.78 9.88 -5.42
CA ASP A 60 24.23 10.16 -4.06
C ASP A 60 23.40 9.43 -3.00
N VAL A 61 24.02 9.25 -1.84
CA VAL A 61 23.43 8.63 -0.65
C VAL A 61 23.41 9.66 0.48
N ILE A 62 22.29 9.73 1.19
CA ILE A 62 22.12 10.50 2.43
C ILE A 62 21.96 9.49 3.54
N THR A 63 22.98 9.38 4.38
CA THR A 63 23.03 8.50 5.56
C THR A 63 22.71 9.30 6.81
N VAL A 64 21.58 8.96 7.42
CA VAL A 64 21.04 9.68 8.60
C VAL A 64 21.38 8.88 9.86
N HIS A 65 22.01 9.55 10.82
CA HIS A 65 22.41 8.98 12.10
C HIS A 65 21.31 9.06 13.15
N GLU A 66 21.47 8.29 14.22
CA GLU A 66 20.51 8.14 15.30
C GLU A 66 19.93 9.48 15.78
N GLY A 67 18.62 9.50 15.98
CA GLY A 67 17.88 10.63 16.51
C GLY A 67 16.48 10.81 15.96
N ILE A 68 15.76 11.78 16.56
CA ILE A 68 14.42 12.17 16.12
C ILE A 68 14.53 13.46 15.29
N TYR A 69 14.07 13.37 14.04
CA TYR A 69 14.08 14.45 13.07
C TYR A 69 12.65 14.95 12.87
N ARG A 70 12.32 16.12 13.43
CA ARG A 70 11.00 16.74 13.33
C ARG A 70 10.98 17.66 12.13
N GLU A 71 10.81 17.05 10.97
CA GLU A 71 10.83 17.77 9.69
C GLU A 71 9.96 17.06 8.64
N ARG A 72 9.61 17.79 7.60
CA ARG A 72 9.08 17.23 6.36
C ARG A 72 10.21 17.22 5.33
N VAL A 73 10.66 16.05 4.95
CA VAL A 73 11.63 15.88 3.87
C VAL A 73 10.92 16.07 2.53
N ASN A 74 11.30 17.12 1.81
CA ASN A 74 10.79 17.45 0.48
C ASN A 74 11.93 17.30 -0.54
N PRO A 75 12.08 16.16 -1.23
CA PRO A 75 13.14 15.95 -2.20
C PRO A 75 13.04 16.95 -3.37
N PRO A 76 14.00 17.87 -3.56
CA PRO A 76 13.93 18.86 -4.62
C PRO A 76 14.21 18.26 -6.00
N ARG A 77 14.82 17.07 -6.04
CA ARG A 77 15.13 16.30 -7.23
C ARG A 77 15.10 14.81 -6.98
N GLY A 78 15.03 14.02 -8.05
CA GLY A 78 15.16 12.57 -8.02
C GLY A 78 16.44 12.07 -8.67
N GLY A 79 16.60 10.76 -8.74
CA GLY A 79 17.62 10.09 -9.53
C GLY A 79 17.32 10.15 -11.03
N LYS A 80 18.22 9.56 -11.84
CA LYS A 80 18.10 9.50 -13.30
C LYS A 80 17.72 8.11 -13.82
N SER A 81 18.01 7.08 -13.05
CA SER A 81 17.75 5.67 -13.40
C SER A 81 17.90 4.78 -12.18
N ASP A 82 17.61 3.50 -12.31
CA ASP A 82 17.82 2.51 -11.24
C ASP A 82 19.26 2.46 -10.72
N LYS A 83 20.24 2.71 -11.58
CA LYS A 83 21.66 2.75 -11.23
C LYS A 83 22.13 4.12 -10.69
N LYS A 84 21.32 5.16 -10.80
CA LYS A 84 21.63 6.52 -10.35
C LYS A 84 20.47 7.10 -9.57
N ARG A 85 20.06 6.38 -8.50
CA ARG A 85 19.05 6.80 -7.52
C ARG A 85 19.61 7.87 -6.60
N ILE A 86 18.73 8.62 -5.94
CA ILE A 86 19.08 9.31 -4.69
C ILE A 86 18.57 8.43 -3.57
N THR A 87 19.46 8.03 -2.67
CA THR A 87 19.11 7.14 -1.55
C THR A 87 19.10 7.92 -0.25
N TYR A 88 18.01 7.86 0.48
CA TYR A 88 17.86 8.30 1.87
C TYR A 88 17.83 7.05 2.73
N GLN A 89 18.74 6.93 3.69
CA GLN A 89 18.83 5.74 4.53
C GLN A 89 19.18 6.07 5.97
N ALA A 90 18.65 5.30 6.91
CA ALA A 90 19.17 5.27 8.26
C ALA A 90 20.55 4.60 8.26
N ALA A 91 21.45 5.06 9.10
CA ALA A 91 22.72 4.41 9.36
C ALA A 91 22.48 3.00 9.92
N SER A 92 23.30 2.03 9.49
CA SER A 92 23.08 0.62 9.83
C SER A 92 23.13 0.39 11.34
N GLY A 93 22.06 -0.20 11.89
CA GLY A 93 21.93 -0.49 13.32
C GLY A 93 21.54 0.70 14.20
N GLU A 94 21.32 1.87 13.61
CA GLU A 94 20.93 3.08 14.33
C GLU A 94 19.42 3.33 14.23
N LYS A 95 18.82 3.82 15.32
CA LYS A 95 17.40 4.18 15.36
C LYS A 95 17.20 5.60 14.89
N VAL A 96 16.61 5.76 13.70
CA VAL A 96 16.35 7.07 13.09
C VAL A 96 14.85 7.25 12.91
N GLU A 97 14.31 8.30 13.54
CA GLU A 97 12.88 8.62 13.49
C GLU A 97 12.66 9.94 12.76
N ILE A 98 11.68 9.97 11.83
CA ILE A 98 11.21 11.20 11.17
C ILE A 98 9.76 11.40 11.61
N GLU A 99 9.48 12.54 12.28
CA GLU A 99 8.19 12.77 12.90
C GLU A 99 7.49 14.03 12.38
N GLY A 100 6.19 13.87 12.13
CA GLY A 100 5.29 14.96 11.76
C GLY A 100 4.79 15.78 12.96
N SER A 101 5.18 15.41 14.17
CA SER A 101 4.77 16.04 15.42
C SER A 101 5.82 17.02 15.99
N GLU A 102 5.38 17.84 16.94
CA GLU A 102 6.22 18.63 17.84
C GLU A 102 5.88 18.29 19.29
N VAL A 103 6.88 18.39 20.15
CA VAL A 103 6.70 18.26 21.61
C VAL A 103 6.06 19.52 22.16
N VAL A 104 5.02 19.36 22.96
CA VAL A 104 4.30 20.47 23.59
C VAL A 104 4.32 20.33 25.10
N THR A 105 4.73 21.40 25.77
CA THR A 105 4.77 21.55 27.21
C THR A 105 3.88 22.72 27.66
N ASN A 106 3.87 23.01 28.96
CA ASN A 106 3.07 24.08 29.57
C ASN A 106 1.55 23.84 29.43
N TRP A 107 1.17 22.58 29.62
CA TRP A 107 -0.23 22.20 29.74
C TRP A 107 -0.80 22.74 31.06
N GLU A 108 -1.94 23.41 31.01
CA GLU A 108 -2.67 23.95 32.15
C GLU A 108 -3.80 22.99 32.53
N LYS A 109 -3.88 22.63 33.81
CA LYS A 109 -4.95 21.79 34.33
C LYS A 109 -6.27 22.53 34.28
N VAL A 110 -7.31 21.91 33.68
CA VAL A 110 -8.67 22.46 33.62
C VAL A 110 -9.52 21.87 34.74
N GLN A 111 -9.66 20.56 34.75
CA GLN A 111 -10.36 19.78 35.78
C GLN A 111 -9.99 18.29 35.66
N ASP A 112 -10.06 17.54 36.73
CA ASP A 112 -9.80 16.09 36.77
C ASP A 112 -8.55 15.71 35.93
N ASP A 113 -8.71 14.88 34.92
CA ASP A 113 -7.63 14.49 33.98
C ASP A 113 -7.57 15.38 32.73
N THR A 114 -8.41 16.41 32.63
CA THR A 114 -8.47 17.28 31.47
C THR A 114 -7.51 18.46 31.63
N TRP A 115 -6.66 18.60 30.65
CA TRP A 115 -5.69 19.68 30.52
C TRP A 115 -5.90 20.42 29.20
N LYS A 116 -5.38 21.64 29.10
CA LYS A 116 -5.38 22.43 27.85
C LYS A 116 -4.01 23.04 27.60
N VAL A 117 -3.73 23.30 26.34
CA VAL A 117 -2.64 24.17 25.90
C VAL A 117 -3.17 25.14 24.85
N THR A 118 -2.71 26.38 24.87
CA THR A 118 -3.04 27.40 23.87
C THR A 118 -1.76 27.82 23.16
N LEU A 119 -1.73 27.63 21.86
CA LEU A 119 -0.61 27.91 20.98
C LEU A 119 -0.96 29.05 19.99
N PRO A 120 -0.06 29.98 19.68
CA PRO A 120 -0.29 30.94 18.63
C PRO A 120 -0.36 30.23 17.27
N ASN A 121 -1.25 30.64 16.36
CA ASN A 121 -1.42 29.98 15.05
C ASN A 121 -0.13 29.95 14.21
N ARG A 122 0.78 30.93 14.39
CA ARG A 122 2.11 30.92 13.77
C ARG A 122 2.99 29.71 14.12
N PHE A 123 2.66 29.01 15.22
CA PHE A 123 3.34 27.76 15.60
C PHE A 123 3.21 26.67 14.51
N PHE A 124 2.10 26.66 13.84
CA PHE A 124 1.77 25.69 12.79
C PHE A 124 2.26 26.12 11.39
N GLY A 125 2.76 27.35 11.24
CA GLY A 125 3.15 27.88 9.93
C GLY A 125 1.97 28.05 8.98
N ALA A 126 2.10 27.53 7.77
CA ALA A 126 1.06 27.62 6.73
C ALA A 126 0.00 26.51 6.82
N PHE A 127 0.19 25.48 7.65
CA PHE A 127 -0.70 24.33 7.77
C PHE A 127 -1.04 24.05 9.22
N ASN A 128 -2.30 24.25 9.60
CA ASN A 128 -2.78 23.94 10.94
C ASN A 128 -3.72 22.73 10.93
N PRO A 129 -3.26 21.55 11.39
CA PRO A 129 -4.06 20.32 11.39
C PRO A 129 -5.36 20.40 12.19
N TYR A 130 -5.44 21.32 13.15
CA TYR A 130 -6.62 21.51 14.01
C TYR A 130 -7.71 22.38 13.35
N ALA A 131 -7.40 23.00 12.21
CA ALA A 131 -8.35 23.67 11.32
C ALA A 131 -8.61 22.88 10.04
N ASP A 132 -7.72 21.93 9.71
CA ASP A 132 -7.78 21.15 8.48
C ASP A 132 -8.75 19.97 8.65
N LEU A 133 -9.82 19.97 7.84
CA LEU A 133 -10.85 18.93 7.91
C LEU A 133 -10.53 17.75 7.00
N ILE A 134 -10.75 16.54 7.50
CA ILE A 134 -10.74 15.34 6.68
C ILE A 134 -11.98 15.34 5.81
N HIS A 135 -11.80 15.43 4.49
CA HIS A 135 -12.87 15.46 3.50
C HIS A 135 -12.37 15.00 2.12
N GLY A 136 -13.27 14.64 1.23
CA GLY A 136 -12.96 14.29 -0.15
C GLY A 136 -14.01 13.37 -0.76
N ASP A 137 -13.80 13.01 -2.02
CA ASP A 137 -14.70 12.11 -2.73
C ASP A 137 -14.81 10.77 -1.98
N TRP A 138 -16.03 10.25 -1.87
CA TRP A 138 -16.40 9.02 -1.14
C TRP A 138 -16.05 8.98 0.36
N PHE A 139 -15.74 10.12 0.97
CA PHE A 139 -15.56 10.23 2.41
C PHE A 139 -16.90 10.28 3.15
N LEU A 140 -17.05 9.51 4.23
CA LEU A 140 -18.24 9.46 5.07
C LEU A 140 -17.91 9.91 6.49
N ARG A 141 -18.30 11.13 6.86
CA ARG A 141 -17.98 11.76 8.14
C ARG A 141 -18.74 11.22 9.37
N LYS A 142 -19.67 10.31 9.20
CA LYS A 142 -20.47 9.72 10.31
C LYS A 142 -21.11 10.76 11.24
N GLY A 143 -21.65 11.83 10.67
CA GLY A 143 -22.44 12.83 11.39
C GLY A 143 -21.66 13.92 12.11
N ARG A 144 -20.33 13.97 12.02
CA ARG A 144 -19.49 15.04 12.56
C ARG A 144 -18.31 15.37 11.65
N ASP A 145 -17.70 16.50 11.88
CA ASP A 145 -16.43 16.85 11.25
C ASP A 145 -15.27 16.15 11.97
N HIS A 146 -14.21 15.85 11.23
CA HIS A 146 -12.97 15.28 11.70
C HIS A 146 -11.80 16.12 11.22
N HIS A 147 -10.82 16.32 12.09
CA HIS A 147 -9.62 17.07 11.76
C HIS A 147 -8.45 16.13 11.52
N THR A 148 -7.48 16.60 10.74
CA THR A 148 -6.21 15.88 10.56
C THR A 148 -5.30 15.99 11.80
N GLY A 149 -5.68 16.82 12.77
CA GLY A 149 -5.02 16.98 14.06
C GLY A 149 -4.98 15.72 14.91
N ALA A 150 -3.96 15.61 15.76
CA ALA A 150 -3.80 14.50 16.70
C ALA A 150 -2.98 14.90 17.94
N VAL A 151 -3.25 14.23 19.06
CA VAL A 151 -2.49 14.36 20.30
C VAL A 151 -1.97 12.98 20.69
N TYR A 152 -0.70 12.92 21.09
CA TYR A 152 -0.02 11.69 21.51
C TYR A 152 0.54 11.85 22.93
N LEU A 153 0.31 10.85 23.77
CA LEU A 153 0.90 10.74 25.10
C LEU A 153 1.83 9.54 25.14
N ASN A 154 3.13 9.76 25.28
CA ASN A 154 4.15 8.71 25.29
C ASN A 154 4.00 7.78 24.06
N GLY A 155 3.74 8.37 22.88
CA GLY A 155 3.49 7.68 21.63
C GLY A 155 2.07 7.08 21.46
N ASN A 156 1.22 7.14 22.50
CA ASN A 156 -0.16 6.66 22.39
C ASN A 156 -1.07 7.74 21.81
N TRP A 157 -1.70 7.44 20.69
CA TRP A 157 -2.57 8.36 19.96
C TRP A 157 -3.96 8.46 20.60
N LEU A 158 -4.33 9.63 21.14
CA LEU A 158 -5.64 9.94 21.71
C LEU A 158 -6.72 10.01 20.61
N SER A 159 -7.98 9.82 21.00
CA SER A 159 -9.12 9.92 20.06
C SER A 159 -9.70 11.34 20.04
N GLU A 160 -10.06 11.83 18.85
CA GLU A 160 -10.73 13.11 18.70
C GLU A 160 -12.16 13.08 19.23
N ALA A 161 -12.55 14.04 20.05
CA ALA A 161 -13.92 14.25 20.50
C ALA A 161 -14.69 15.15 19.53
N ALA A 162 -15.99 14.90 19.36
CA ALA A 162 -16.85 15.73 18.52
C ALA A 162 -17.10 17.12 19.11
N VAL A 163 -17.13 17.23 20.43
CA VAL A 163 -17.39 18.46 21.18
C VAL A 163 -16.53 18.53 22.45
N LEU A 164 -16.21 19.73 22.89
CA LEU A 164 -15.41 19.95 24.10
C LEU A 164 -16.00 19.29 25.34
N GLU A 165 -17.32 19.27 25.47
CA GLU A 165 -18.01 18.68 26.62
C GLU A 165 -17.65 17.21 26.82
N SER A 166 -17.41 16.44 25.74
CA SER A 166 -16.97 15.04 25.84
C SER A 166 -15.58 14.88 26.43
N VAL A 167 -14.69 15.88 26.27
CA VAL A 167 -13.37 15.88 26.92
C VAL A 167 -13.48 16.28 28.39
N LEU A 168 -14.35 17.25 28.70
CA LEU A 168 -14.56 17.73 30.07
C LEU A 168 -15.30 16.68 30.93
N LYS A 169 -16.25 15.94 30.34
CA LYS A 169 -17.08 14.93 31.03
C LYS A 169 -17.06 13.61 30.27
N PRO A 170 -15.94 12.86 30.34
CA PRO A 170 -15.82 11.62 29.60
C PRO A 170 -16.79 10.55 30.14
N THR A 171 -17.43 9.84 29.21
CA THR A 171 -18.34 8.71 29.54
C THR A 171 -17.69 7.34 29.26
N GLY A 172 -16.49 7.33 28.67
CA GLY A 172 -15.79 6.10 28.27
C GLY A 172 -14.37 5.99 28.81
N THR A 173 -13.70 4.91 28.46
CA THR A 173 -12.33 4.60 28.90
C THR A 173 -11.24 5.22 28.02
N ASN A 174 -11.56 5.57 26.75
CA ASN A 174 -10.60 6.15 25.83
C ASN A 174 -10.22 7.59 26.24
N ALA A 175 -8.94 7.91 26.17
CA ALA A 175 -8.48 9.29 26.33
C ALA A 175 -8.86 10.11 25.07
N LEU A 176 -9.47 11.26 25.29
CA LEU A 176 -10.01 12.13 24.25
C LEU A 176 -9.23 13.44 24.16
N TRP A 177 -9.23 14.04 22.97
CA TRP A 177 -8.80 15.41 22.75
C TRP A 177 -9.82 16.19 21.92
N PHE A 178 -9.80 17.54 22.02
CA PHE A 178 -10.61 18.45 21.22
C PHE A 178 -9.81 19.70 20.90
N GLY A 179 -9.84 20.16 19.66
CA GLY A 179 -9.18 21.38 19.21
C GLY A 179 -10.18 22.49 18.89
N ARG A 180 -9.79 23.75 19.16
CA ARG A 180 -10.48 24.95 18.68
C ARG A 180 -9.49 25.91 18.11
N VAL A 181 -9.72 26.35 16.89
CA VAL A 181 -8.90 27.36 16.22
C VAL A 181 -9.65 28.67 16.16
N ASP A 182 -9.06 29.68 16.78
CA ASP A 182 -9.49 31.07 16.75
C ASP A 182 -8.57 31.87 15.80
N PRO A 183 -8.86 33.14 15.46
CA PRO A 183 -8.03 33.90 14.50
C PRO A 183 -6.55 33.98 14.84
N GLU A 184 -6.18 34.00 16.11
CA GLU A 184 -4.79 34.17 16.57
C GLU A 184 -4.21 32.93 17.24
N THR A 185 -5.05 32.02 17.75
CA THR A 185 -4.63 30.92 18.60
C THR A 185 -5.37 29.61 18.28
N THR A 186 -4.68 28.52 18.57
CA THR A 186 -5.25 27.17 18.62
C THR A 186 -5.20 26.68 20.05
N THR A 187 -6.35 26.35 20.63
CA THR A 187 -6.45 25.75 21.95
C THR A 187 -6.80 24.27 21.82
N ILE A 188 -6.01 23.41 22.45
CA ILE A 188 -6.18 21.96 22.46
C ILE A 188 -6.47 21.53 23.90
N TRP A 189 -7.60 20.83 24.11
CA TRP A 189 -7.92 20.14 25.35
C TRP A 189 -7.67 18.65 25.17
N ALA A 190 -7.04 18.02 26.16
CA ALA A 190 -6.77 16.61 26.12
C ALA A 190 -6.87 15.97 27.52
N GLN A 191 -7.19 14.68 27.54
CA GLN A 191 -7.26 13.89 28.75
C GLN A 191 -5.94 13.13 28.95
N PHE A 192 -5.27 13.39 30.07
CA PHE A 192 -4.05 12.70 30.47
C PHE A 192 -4.32 11.99 31.80
N LYS A 193 -4.87 10.77 31.69
CA LYS A 193 -5.35 10.00 32.83
C LYS A 193 -4.22 9.69 33.81
N ASP A 194 -4.43 10.07 35.05
CA ASP A 194 -3.53 9.81 36.19
C ASP A 194 -2.08 10.32 36.03
N VAL A 195 -1.81 11.23 35.09
CA VAL A 195 -0.46 11.77 34.86
C VAL A 195 -0.45 13.30 34.68
N ASN A 196 0.66 13.91 35.03
CA ASN A 196 0.95 15.31 34.70
C ASN A 196 1.59 15.37 33.31
N PRO A 197 0.94 15.94 32.28
CA PRO A 197 1.45 15.98 30.91
C PRO A 197 2.77 16.77 30.79
N ASN A 198 3.07 17.68 31.73
CA ASN A 198 4.31 18.43 31.71
C ASN A 198 5.53 17.59 32.19
N GLU A 199 5.30 16.39 32.70
CA GLU A 199 6.32 15.42 33.11
C GLU A 199 6.37 14.22 32.16
N GLN A 200 5.61 14.27 31.07
CA GLN A 200 5.48 13.21 30.07
C GLN A 200 5.86 13.72 28.68
N LEU A 201 6.11 12.80 27.75
CA LEU A 201 6.25 13.14 26.33
C LEU A 201 4.86 13.34 25.73
N VAL A 202 4.45 14.60 25.59
CA VAL A 202 3.22 14.96 24.88
C VAL A 202 3.56 15.61 23.57
N GLU A 203 3.00 15.07 22.48
CA GLU A 203 3.24 15.53 21.12
C GLU A 203 1.93 15.85 20.41
N ILE A 204 2.00 16.77 19.48
CA ILE A 204 0.92 17.09 18.56
C ILE A 204 1.44 17.06 17.13
N ASN A 205 0.67 16.51 16.19
CA ASN A 205 1.06 16.58 14.78
C ASN A 205 0.91 18.01 14.24
N VAL A 206 1.86 18.40 13.39
CA VAL A 206 1.90 19.75 12.78
C VAL A 206 2.26 19.71 11.31
N ARG A 207 2.54 18.51 10.76
CA ARG A 207 2.95 18.33 9.35
C ARG A 207 2.01 17.37 8.65
N GLN A 208 1.64 17.72 7.43
CA GLN A 208 0.76 16.91 6.60
C GLN A 208 1.40 15.57 6.18
N SER A 209 2.71 15.57 5.98
CA SER A 209 3.51 14.37 5.66
C SER A 209 4.91 14.52 6.22
N VAL A 210 5.68 13.42 6.31
CA VAL A 210 7.08 13.49 6.76
C VAL A 210 8.06 13.27 5.61
N PHE A 211 7.65 12.60 4.52
CA PHE A 211 8.50 12.40 3.35
C PHE A 211 7.65 12.48 2.06
N TYR A 212 7.59 13.66 1.47
CA TYR A 212 6.73 13.88 0.29
C TYR A 212 7.28 15.02 -0.58
N PRO A 213 7.54 14.80 -1.89
CA PRO A 213 8.00 15.84 -2.79
C PRO A 213 6.85 16.77 -3.19
N ASP A 214 7.07 18.09 -3.18
CA ASP A 214 6.08 19.08 -3.61
C ASP A 214 5.79 19.05 -5.12
N LYS A 215 6.67 18.43 -5.90
CA LYS A 215 6.54 18.41 -7.37
C LYS A 215 6.55 16.98 -7.90
N PRO A 216 5.70 16.66 -8.88
CA PRO A 216 5.76 15.42 -9.64
C PRO A 216 7.13 15.18 -10.30
N GLY A 217 7.38 13.93 -10.72
CA GLY A 217 8.56 13.56 -11.48
C GLY A 217 9.87 13.50 -10.67
N ARG A 218 9.79 13.39 -9.33
CA ARG A 218 10.96 13.10 -8.50
C ARG A 218 11.25 11.59 -8.54
N ASN A 219 11.76 11.13 -9.67
CA ASN A 219 11.93 9.71 -9.99
C ASN A 219 13.11 9.08 -9.26
N TYR A 220 13.14 7.75 -9.17
CA TYR A 220 14.28 6.95 -8.73
C TYR A 220 14.86 7.38 -7.36
N ILE A 221 13.98 7.52 -6.39
CA ILE A 221 14.36 7.74 -4.99
C ILE A 221 14.25 6.41 -4.23
N THR A 222 15.19 6.16 -3.31
CA THR A 222 15.13 5.07 -2.33
C THR A 222 15.01 5.65 -0.94
N VAL A 223 14.05 5.16 -0.13
CA VAL A 223 13.88 5.53 1.28
C VAL A 223 13.87 4.26 2.11
N ARG A 224 14.83 4.10 3.03
CA ARG A 224 14.96 2.87 3.78
C ARG A 224 15.49 3.02 5.20
N GLY A 225 15.00 2.14 6.08
CA GLY A 225 15.51 1.98 7.45
C GLY A 225 14.99 2.98 8.47
N PHE A 226 14.02 3.82 8.11
CA PHE A 226 13.46 4.84 9.00
C PHE A 226 12.24 4.35 9.77
N THR A 227 12.06 4.88 10.98
CA THR A 227 10.76 4.98 11.62
C THR A 227 10.15 6.33 11.25
N MET A 228 8.95 6.32 10.63
CA MET A 228 8.23 7.52 10.21
C MET A 228 6.83 7.53 10.82
N ARG A 229 6.43 8.62 11.50
CA ARG A 229 5.15 8.65 12.21
C ARG A 229 4.58 10.04 12.44
N HIS A 230 3.35 10.10 12.97
CA HIS A 230 2.66 11.30 13.45
C HIS A 230 2.32 12.32 12.34
N ALA A 231 1.84 11.86 11.16
CA ALA A 231 1.48 12.76 10.07
C ALA A 231 -0.02 13.09 10.06
N ALA A 232 -0.32 14.35 9.76
CA ALA A 232 -1.67 14.90 9.57
C ALA A 232 -2.12 14.74 8.12
N THR A 233 -2.15 13.50 7.60
CA THR A 233 -2.47 13.24 6.19
C THR A 233 -3.94 13.50 5.88
N PRO A 234 -4.28 14.07 4.70
CA PRO A 234 -5.65 14.21 4.25
C PRO A 234 -6.24 12.88 3.80
N TRP A 235 -7.57 12.85 3.60
CA TRP A 235 -8.22 11.79 2.84
C TRP A 235 -7.67 11.73 1.42
N ALA A 236 -7.40 10.53 0.93
CA ALA A 236 -6.71 10.32 -0.35
C ALA A 236 -7.57 9.47 -1.31
N PRO A 237 -8.61 10.05 -1.95
CA PRO A 237 -9.40 9.36 -2.95
C PRO A 237 -8.63 9.24 -4.28
N PRO A 238 -9.07 8.36 -5.21
CA PRO A 238 -8.39 8.18 -6.49
C PRO A 238 -8.49 9.39 -7.42
N THR A 239 -9.38 10.32 -7.11
CA THR A 239 -9.69 11.53 -7.91
C THR A 239 -8.90 12.76 -7.49
N ALA A 240 -8.17 12.71 -6.38
CA ALA A 240 -7.39 13.83 -5.85
C ALA A 240 -5.91 13.46 -5.67
N GLU A 241 -5.08 14.46 -5.39
CA GLU A 241 -3.69 14.23 -5.00
C GLU A 241 -3.64 13.34 -3.77
N GLN A 242 -2.95 12.21 -3.88
CA GLN A 242 -2.83 11.27 -2.78
C GLN A 242 -1.58 11.56 -1.95
N ILE A 243 -1.77 12.22 -0.82
CA ILE A 243 -0.71 12.57 0.13
C ILE A 243 -0.73 11.57 1.28
N GLY A 244 0.31 10.73 1.39
CA GLY A 244 0.55 9.84 2.51
C GLY A 244 1.55 10.41 3.50
N LEU A 245 1.76 9.69 4.60
CA LEU A 245 2.87 9.97 5.52
C LEU A 245 4.20 9.97 4.76
N ILE A 246 4.38 8.99 3.86
CA ILE A 246 5.36 8.99 2.78
C ILE A 246 4.66 8.79 1.45
N GLY A 247 5.11 9.49 0.39
CA GLY A 247 4.51 9.30 -0.93
C GLY A 247 5.40 9.68 -2.09
N THR A 248 5.04 9.14 -3.27
CA THR A 248 5.85 9.25 -4.49
C THR A 248 5.48 10.44 -5.37
N HIS A 249 4.30 11.02 -5.17
CA HIS A 249 3.77 12.19 -5.90
C HIS A 249 3.96 12.12 -7.42
N TRP A 250 3.26 11.18 -8.08
CA TRP A 250 3.27 11.05 -9.55
C TRP A 250 4.66 10.99 -10.15
N SER A 251 5.43 10.01 -9.74
CA SER A 251 6.78 9.77 -10.20
C SER A 251 7.01 8.32 -10.58
N LYS A 252 8.25 7.98 -10.93
CA LYS A 252 8.62 6.64 -11.38
C LYS A 252 9.71 6.03 -10.52
N GLY A 253 9.59 4.74 -10.26
CA GLY A 253 10.71 3.91 -9.82
C GLY A 253 11.20 4.19 -8.41
N TRP A 254 10.33 4.53 -7.46
CA TRP A 254 10.71 4.62 -6.05
C TRP A 254 10.92 3.23 -5.44
N ILE A 255 11.80 3.17 -4.44
CA ILE A 255 11.95 2.02 -3.53
C ILE A 255 11.69 2.53 -2.11
N ILE A 256 10.67 1.98 -1.45
CA ILE A 256 10.32 2.24 -0.06
C ILE A 256 10.47 0.90 0.67
N GLU A 257 11.53 0.76 1.47
CA GLU A 257 11.87 -0.56 2.01
C GLU A 257 12.41 -0.51 3.45
N ASN A 258 12.10 -1.56 4.22
CA ASN A 258 12.62 -1.73 5.60
C ASN A 258 12.30 -0.54 6.53
N ASN A 259 11.14 0.12 6.34
CA ASN A 259 10.71 1.22 7.20
C ASN A 259 9.63 0.74 8.18
N VAL A 260 9.51 1.46 9.30
CA VAL A 260 8.35 1.41 10.19
C VAL A 260 7.53 2.69 9.93
N ILE A 261 6.27 2.55 9.54
CA ILE A 261 5.39 3.66 9.14
C ILE A 261 4.12 3.56 9.99
N SER A 262 3.84 4.57 10.81
CA SER A 262 2.69 4.48 11.71
C SER A 262 2.07 5.84 12.07
N ASP A 263 0.90 5.78 12.69
CA ASP A 263 0.20 6.92 13.29
C ASP A 263 -0.04 8.06 12.29
N SER A 264 -0.67 7.70 11.19
CA SER A 264 -1.09 8.63 10.14
C SER A 264 -2.61 8.89 10.21
N ALA A 265 -3.03 10.14 10.14
CA ALA A 265 -4.45 10.51 10.21
C ALA A 265 -5.30 9.79 9.16
N CYS A 266 -4.78 9.60 7.95
CA CYS A 266 -5.41 8.82 6.89
C CYS A 266 -4.46 7.75 6.33
N VAL A 267 -3.44 8.10 5.57
CA VAL A 267 -2.67 7.17 4.72
C VAL A 267 -1.22 7.02 5.17
N GLY A 268 -0.72 5.78 5.22
CA GLY A 268 0.69 5.50 5.46
C GLY A 268 1.56 5.78 4.24
N VAL A 269 1.42 4.98 3.18
CA VAL A 269 2.18 5.12 1.92
C VAL A 269 1.25 5.50 0.78
N SER A 270 1.57 6.54 0.00
CA SER A 270 0.84 6.90 -1.20
C SER A 270 1.68 6.79 -2.46
N LEU A 271 1.14 6.14 -3.50
CA LEU A 271 1.79 5.89 -4.78
C LEU A 271 1.29 6.81 -5.92
N GLY A 272 0.52 7.86 -5.56
CA GLY A 272 0.05 8.89 -6.48
C GLY A 272 -1.43 8.74 -6.79
N LYS A 273 -2.11 9.76 -7.08
CA LYS A 273 -2.30 10.65 -8.22
C LYS A 273 -1.64 12.04 -7.94
N TYR A 274 -1.43 12.82 -9.01
CA TYR A 274 -1.07 14.24 -8.94
C TYR A 274 -2.30 15.10 -8.62
N GLY A 275 -2.07 16.31 -8.09
CA GLY A 275 -3.11 17.32 -7.85
C GLY A 275 -3.55 18.05 -9.12
N ASP A 276 -4.85 18.33 -9.23
CA ASP A 276 -5.43 19.20 -10.26
C ASP A 276 -6.67 19.95 -9.74
N GLU A 277 -7.25 20.83 -10.54
CA GLU A 277 -8.42 21.63 -10.18
C GLU A 277 -9.72 20.82 -9.92
N TRP A 278 -9.71 19.53 -10.25
CA TRP A 278 -10.83 18.59 -10.11
C TRP A 278 -10.73 17.73 -8.87
N ASP A 279 -9.67 17.91 -8.08
CA ASP A 279 -9.48 17.19 -6.84
C ASP A 279 -10.70 17.32 -5.92
N ASN A 280 -11.19 16.18 -5.40
CA ASN A 280 -12.38 16.09 -4.56
C ASN A 280 -13.68 16.67 -5.18
N LYS A 281 -13.80 16.61 -6.51
CA LYS A 281 -14.97 17.08 -7.29
C LYS A 281 -15.41 16.06 -8.34
N SER A 282 -15.07 14.80 -8.17
CA SER A 282 -15.24 13.77 -9.19
C SER A 282 -15.89 12.49 -8.66
N GLU A 283 -16.76 12.60 -7.67
CA GLU A 283 -17.44 11.50 -6.98
C GLU A 283 -18.55 10.85 -7.83
N SER A 284 -18.18 10.30 -8.98
CA SER A 284 -19.06 9.47 -9.80
C SER A 284 -18.25 8.68 -10.82
N ALA A 285 -18.82 7.58 -11.35
CA ALA A 285 -18.21 6.77 -12.40
C ALA A 285 -17.80 7.61 -13.62
N ASP A 286 -18.69 8.45 -14.15
CA ASP A 286 -18.41 9.29 -15.30
C ASP A 286 -17.36 10.37 -15.02
N ALA A 287 -17.37 10.94 -13.82
CA ALA A 287 -16.38 11.94 -13.43
C ALA A 287 -15.00 11.30 -13.25
N TYR A 288 -14.94 10.09 -12.69
CA TYR A 288 -13.69 9.35 -12.58
C TYR A 288 -13.14 8.93 -13.96
N ASN A 289 -13.99 8.51 -14.89
CA ASN A 289 -13.57 8.27 -16.27
C ASN A 289 -12.95 9.52 -16.90
N ARG A 290 -13.48 10.72 -16.64
CA ARG A 290 -12.85 11.98 -17.09
C ARG A 290 -11.50 12.23 -16.41
N THR A 291 -11.36 11.88 -15.13
CA THR A 291 -10.06 11.96 -14.42
C THR A 291 -9.01 11.07 -15.09
N ILE A 292 -9.38 9.86 -15.49
CA ILE A 292 -8.51 8.93 -16.23
C ILE A 292 -8.09 9.53 -17.57
N GLN A 293 -9.02 10.12 -18.33
CA GLN A 293 -8.70 10.78 -19.60
C GLN A 293 -7.75 11.97 -19.43
N ARG A 294 -7.94 12.77 -18.37
CA ARG A 294 -6.99 13.86 -18.03
C ARG A 294 -5.60 13.30 -17.72
N ALA A 295 -5.51 12.21 -16.95
CA ALA A 295 -4.24 11.58 -16.63
C ALA A 295 -3.50 11.07 -17.89
N LEU A 296 -4.21 10.47 -18.84
CA LEU A 296 -3.64 10.06 -20.13
C LEU A 296 -3.08 11.26 -20.90
N THR A 297 -3.83 12.38 -20.94
CA THR A 297 -3.37 13.62 -21.57
C THR A 297 -2.14 14.19 -20.86
N ASN A 298 -2.05 14.05 -19.55
CA ASN A 298 -0.93 14.49 -18.71
C ASN A 298 0.23 13.46 -18.64
N GLY A 299 0.28 12.51 -19.56
CA GLY A 299 1.41 11.62 -19.71
C GLY A 299 1.38 10.38 -18.82
N TRP A 300 0.20 9.90 -18.42
CA TRP A 300 0.08 8.63 -17.72
C TRP A 300 0.43 7.46 -18.65
N ASN A 301 1.65 6.96 -18.55
CA ASN A 301 2.14 5.84 -19.33
C ASN A 301 3.32 5.12 -18.65
N LYS A 302 3.65 3.94 -19.16
CA LYS A 302 4.71 3.05 -18.63
C LYS A 302 6.11 3.69 -18.56
N ALA A 303 6.40 4.71 -19.38
CA ALA A 303 7.70 5.36 -19.39
C ALA A 303 7.84 6.42 -18.29
N THR A 304 6.75 7.01 -17.83
CA THR A 304 6.76 8.23 -16.99
C THR A 304 6.38 8.00 -15.53
N VAL A 305 5.51 7.01 -15.22
CA VAL A 305 4.89 6.86 -13.90
C VAL A 305 4.94 5.39 -13.46
N GLY A 306 4.89 5.15 -12.15
CA GLY A 306 4.79 3.83 -11.58
C GLY A 306 6.13 3.12 -11.38
N HIS A 307 6.16 1.80 -11.47
CA HIS A 307 7.36 0.96 -11.23
C HIS A 307 7.94 1.15 -9.83
N HIS A 308 7.09 1.37 -8.84
CA HIS A 308 7.51 1.50 -7.46
C HIS A 308 7.71 0.12 -6.83
N VAL A 309 8.64 0.04 -5.88
CA VAL A 309 8.84 -1.14 -5.04
C VAL A 309 8.58 -0.74 -3.59
N VAL A 310 7.54 -1.30 -2.99
CA VAL A 310 7.21 -1.11 -1.57
C VAL A 310 7.36 -2.45 -0.88
N ARG A 311 8.44 -2.62 -0.09
CA ARG A 311 8.74 -3.93 0.46
C ARG A 311 9.35 -3.91 1.85
N HIS A 312 9.11 -5.00 2.60
CA HIS A 312 9.67 -5.21 3.94
C HIS A 312 9.37 -4.06 4.92
N ASN A 313 8.27 -3.33 4.71
CA ASN A 313 7.86 -2.29 5.64
C ASN A 313 6.89 -2.87 6.68
N THR A 314 6.93 -2.31 7.88
CA THR A 314 5.89 -2.46 8.90
C THR A 314 5.01 -1.22 8.86
N ILE A 315 3.72 -1.38 8.53
CA ILE A 315 2.78 -0.26 8.35
C ILE A 315 1.58 -0.47 9.28
N SER A 316 1.30 0.49 10.15
CA SER A 316 0.22 0.33 11.12
C SER A 316 -0.41 1.66 11.55
N SER A 317 -1.55 1.58 12.23
CA SER A 317 -2.22 2.76 12.83
C SER A 317 -2.46 3.89 11.82
N CYS A 318 -2.98 3.54 10.63
CA CYS A 318 -3.42 4.47 9.61
C CYS A 318 -4.95 4.37 9.48
N GLU A 319 -5.68 5.50 9.59
CA GLU A 319 -7.14 5.45 9.73
C GLU A 319 -7.89 5.38 8.40
N GLN A 320 -7.21 5.46 7.26
CA GLN A 320 -7.77 5.18 5.93
C GLN A 320 -7.13 3.95 5.28
N ALA A 321 -5.85 4.00 4.99
CA ALA A 321 -5.17 2.92 4.30
C ALA A 321 -3.69 2.78 4.70
N GLY A 322 -3.19 1.54 4.70
CA GLY A 322 -1.76 1.30 4.85
C GLY A 322 -0.99 1.76 3.61
N ILE A 323 -1.40 1.29 2.45
CA ILE A 323 -0.87 1.70 1.14
C ILE A 323 -2.04 2.07 0.23
N VAL A 324 -2.00 3.26 -0.36
CA VAL A 324 -2.98 3.72 -1.34
C VAL A 324 -2.31 4.05 -2.66
N GLY A 325 -3.00 3.80 -3.78
CA GLY A 325 -2.53 4.22 -5.09
C GLY A 325 -3.67 4.46 -6.06
N SER A 326 -3.50 5.42 -6.94
CA SER A 326 -4.38 5.65 -8.08
C SER A 326 -3.53 6.04 -9.27
N MET A 327 -3.66 5.31 -10.36
CA MET A 327 -2.94 5.52 -11.61
C MET A 327 -1.39 5.60 -11.47
N GLY A 328 -0.87 6.21 -10.41
CA GLY A 328 0.56 6.25 -10.11
C GLY A 328 1.14 4.91 -9.61
N ALA A 329 0.30 4.00 -9.14
CA ALA A 329 0.72 2.68 -8.66
C ALA A 329 0.97 1.64 -9.77
N VAL A 330 0.71 1.96 -11.04
CA VAL A 330 0.86 1.04 -12.17
C VAL A 330 2.27 0.44 -12.25
N PHE A 331 2.38 -0.82 -12.69
CA PHE A 331 3.66 -1.52 -12.90
C PHE A 331 4.52 -1.66 -11.64
N SER A 332 3.93 -1.65 -10.46
CA SER A 332 4.63 -1.62 -9.16
C SER A 332 4.60 -2.98 -8.47
N GLU A 333 5.52 -3.15 -7.52
CA GLU A 333 5.64 -4.33 -6.66
C GLU A 333 5.39 -3.93 -5.20
N ILE A 334 4.45 -4.61 -4.54
CA ILE A 334 4.10 -4.42 -3.12
C ILE A 334 4.32 -5.78 -2.44
N THR A 335 5.46 -5.96 -1.80
CA THR A 335 5.90 -7.30 -1.40
C THR A 335 6.44 -7.37 0.03
N SER A 336 6.12 -8.44 0.74
CA SER A 336 6.69 -8.73 2.08
C SER A 336 6.48 -7.59 3.10
N ASN A 337 5.36 -6.85 3.01
CA ASN A 337 5.02 -5.85 4.01
C ASN A 337 4.15 -6.49 5.10
N HIS A 338 4.33 -6.04 6.35
CA HIS A 338 3.44 -6.33 7.47
C HIS A 338 2.52 -5.12 7.68
N ILE A 339 1.23 -5.29 7.43
CA ILE A 339 0.23 -4.21 7.48
C ILE A 339 -0.87 -4.58 8.48
N PHE A 340 -1.08 -3.76 9.50
CA PHE A 340 -2.05 -4.08 10.56
C PHE A 340 -2.58 -2.83 11.26
N ASN A 341 -3.64 -2.99 12.03
CA ASN A 341 -4.29 -1.89 12.75
C ASN A 341 -4.68 -0.73 11.81
N ILE A 342 -5.31 -1.06 10.67
CA ILE A 342 -5.82 -0.06 9.73
C ILE A 342 -7.30 0.19 10.03
N TRP A 343 -7.67 1.48 10.19
CA TRP A 343 -9.03 1.89 10.54
C TRP A 343 -9.51 1.36 11.91
N THR A 344 -8.66 1.46 12.90
CA THR A 344 -8.95 0.92 14.25
C THR A 344 -9.81 1.83 15.09
N LYS A 345 -9.65 3.16 14.96
CA LYS A 345 -10.46 4.14 15.69
C LYS A 345 -11.89 4.23 15.18
N ARG A 346 -12.12 3.90 13.91
CA ARG A 346 -13.45 3.85 13.25
C ARG A 346 -14.29 5.12 13.43
N GLN A 347 -13.64 6.26 13.57
CA GLN A 347 -14.30 7.55 13.79
C GLN A 347 -15.04 8.02 12.54
N PHE A 348 -14.46 7.83 11.37
CA PHE A 348 -15.08 8.06 10.07
C PHE A 348 -15.15 6.78 9.23
N ASN A 349 -15.70 6.87 8.05
CA ASN A 349 -15.76 5.78 7.07
C ASN A 349 -15.56 6.35 5.66
N GLY A 350 -15.58 5.48 4.65
CA GLY A 350 -15.49 5.86 3.24
C GLY A 350 -15.30 4.65 2.35
N ALA A 351 -15.32 4.89 1.05
CA ALA A 351 -15.14 3.85 0.06
C ALA A 351 -13.67 3.53 -0.26
N GLU A 352 -12.71 4.23 0.37
CA GLU A 352 -11.29 4.14 0.03
C GLU A 352 -10.41 3.55 1.15
N MET A 353 -10.91 2.52 1.84
CA MET A 353 -10.30 2.03 3.10
C MET A 353 -9.87 0.58 3.01
N ALA A 354 -8.56 0.32 3.11
CA ALA A 354 -7.99 -1.03 3.16
C ALA A 354 -6.54 -1.04 3.69
N GLY A 355 -6.00 -2.23 3.99
CA GLY A 355 -4.55 -2.41 4.16
C GLY A 355 -3.79 -1.98 2.90
N ILE A 356 -4.22 -2.48 1.72
CA ILE A 356 -3.75 -2.06 0.40
C ILE A 356 -4.97 -1.70 -0.47
N LYS A 357 -5.08 -0.44 -0.91
CA LYS A 357 -6.16 0.07 -1.78
C LYS A 357 -5.57 0.65 -3.05
N ILE A 358 -5.79 -0.01 -4.19
CA ILE A 358 -5.23 0.44 -5.47
C ILE A 358 -6.35 0.57 -6.52
N HIS A 359 -6.43 1.74 -7.14
CA HIS A 359 -7.10 1.95 -8.41
C HIS A 359 -6.09 1.83 -9.55
N ALA A 360 -6.49 1.31 -10.69
CA ALA A 360 -5.62 1.06 -11.84
C ALA A 360 -4.40 0.19 -11.50
N SER A 361 -4.63 -0.94 -10.84
CA SER A 361 -3.54 -1.89 -10.61
C SER A 361 -3.20 -2.64 -11.90
N ILE A 362 -2.62 -1.90 -12.86
CA ILE A 362 -2.18 -2.45 -14.15
C ILE A 362 -0.78 -3.02 -13.98
N ASP A 363 -0.61 -4.32 -14.26
CA ASP A 363 0.66 -5.04 -14.10
C ASP A 363 1.30 -4.84 -12.70
N VAL A 364 0.48 -4.81 -11.65
CA VAL A 364 0.93 -4.70 -10.26
C VAL A 364 1.09 -6.09 -9.66
N VAL A 365 2.18 -6.31 -8.94
CA VAL A 365 2.43 -7.53 -8.16
C VAL A 365 2.25 -7.24 -6.67
N ILE A 366 1.35 -7.99 -6.01
CA ILE A 366 1.11 -7.91 -4.57
C ILE A 366 1.40 -9.29 -3.98
N GLU A 367 2.55 -9.45 -3.33
CA GLU A 367 3.05 -10.78 -3.00
C GLU A 367 3.65 -10.86 -1.59
N HIS A 368 3.41 -11.98 -0.92
CA HIS A 368 3.95 -12.27 0.42
C HIS A 368 3.68 -11.18 1.47
N ASN A 369 2.59 -10.42 1.38
CA ASN A 369 2.23 -9.47 2.43
C ASN A 369 1.46 -10.19 3.55
N TRP A 370 1.65 -9.70 4.76
CA TRP A 370 0.92 -10.11 5.96
C TRP A 370 0.00 -8.98 6.39
N ILE A 371 -1.33 -9.18 6.25
CA ILE A 371 -2.33 -8.12 6.44
C ILE A 371 -3.40 -8.61 7.41
N HIS A 372 -3.55 -7.92 8.55
CA HIS A 372 -4.52 -8.29 9.57
C HIS A 372 -5.02 -7.08 10.37
N ASP A 373 -6.11 -7.27 11.11
CA ASP A 373 -6.72 -6.23 11.95
C ASP A 373 -6.97 -4.92 11.16
N ALA A 374 -7.49 -5.08 9.94
CA ALA A 374 -7.90 -3.98 9.08
C ALA A 374 -9.42 -4.01 8.81
N GLY A 375 -9.93 -3.00 8.15
CA GLY A 375 -11.27 -3.04 7.58
C GLY A 375 -11.34 -4.07 6.47
N ARG A 376 -10.61 -3.83 5.40
CA ARG A 376 -10.27 -4.78 4.33
C ARG A 376 -8.79 -5.04 4.30
N ALA A 377 -8.36 -6.22 3.87
CA ALA A 377 -6.94 -6.42 3.65
C ALA A 377 -6.50 -5.79 2.33
N MET A 378 -7.09 -6.20 1.21
CA MET A 378 -6.75 -5.73 -0.12
C MET A 378 -8.01 -5.34 -0.90
N TRP A 379 -7.93 -4.23 -1.63
CA TRP A 379 -9.01 -3.76 -2.48
C TRP A 379 -8.43 -3.25 -3.81
N MET A 380 -8.64 -4.04 -4.87
CA MET A 380 -8.35 -3.62 -6.25
C MET A 380 -9.63 -3.08 -6.83
N ASP A 381 -9.57 -1.83 -7.26
CA ASP A 381 -10.74 -1.09 -7.69
C ASP A 381 -10.46 -0.39 -9.02
N TRP A 382 -11.35 -0.52 -9.96
CA TRP A 382 -11.23 0.05 -11.29
C TRP A 382 -9.89 -0.25 -11.98
N MET A 383 -9.97 -0.90 -13.13
CA MET A 383 -8.82 -1.10 -14.01
C MET A 383 -7.73 -2.04 -13.48
N ALA A 384 -8.04 -2.95 -12.55
CA ALA A 384 -7.10 -4.03 -12.27
C ALA A 384 -6.99 -4.95 -13.49
N GLN A 385 -5.80 -5.00 -14.08
CA GLN A 385 -5.52 -5.76 -15.30
C GLN A 385 -4.04 -6.16 -15.36
N GLY A 386 -3.74 -7.43 -15.65
CA GLY A 386 -2.39 -7.95 -15.54
C GLY A 386 -1.88 -8.03 -14.09
N THR A 387 -2.77 -7.80 -13.13
CA THR A 387 -2.45 -7.80 -11.69
C THR A 387 -2.28 -9.23 -11.19
N ARG A 388 -1.24 -9.46 -10.40
CA ARG A 388 -1.06 -10.71 -9.66
C ARG A 388 -1.06 -10.49 -8.16
N ILE A 389 -1.89 -11.25 -7.45
CA ILE A 389 -2.01 -11.25 -5.99
C ILE A 389 -1.62 -12.66 -5.51
N SER A 390 -0.43 -12.82 -4.92
CA SER A 390 0.15 -14.12 -4.68
C SER A 390 0.73 -14.28 -3.29
N ALA A 391 0.53 -15.45 -2.69
CA ALA A 391 1.14 -15.85 -1.42
C ALA A 391 0.97 -14.82 -0.27
N ASN A 392 -0.13 -14.08 -0.23
CA ASN A 392 -0.44 -13.19 0.89
C ASN A 392 -1.15 -13.95 2.01
N LEU A 393 -0.93 -13.52 3.26
CA LEU A 393 -1.64 -13.99 4.45
C LEU A 393 -2.57 -12.89 4.95
N CYS A 394 -3.87 -13.15 4.98
CA CYS A 394 -4.89 -12.21 5.44
C CYS A 394 -5.81 -12.87 6.47
N TYR A 395 -6.01 -12.20 7.61
CA TYR A 395 -6.93 -12.67 8.67
C TYR A 395 -7.37 -11.53 9.58
N SER A 396 -8.39 -11.76 10.40
CA SER A 396 -8.93 -10.76 11.35
C SER A 396 -9.32 -9.43 10.70
N ASN A 397 -9.59 -9.41 9.38
CA ASN A 397 -10.08 -8.23 8.69
C ASN A 397 -11.61 -8.18 8.84
N SER A 398 -12.12 -7.03 9.26
CA SER A 398 -13.52 -6.94 9.72
C SER A 398 -14.55 -6.89 8.60
N THR A 399 -14.13 -6.64 7.36
CA THR A 399 -15.02 -6.58 6.18
C THR A 399 -14.73 -7.72 5.21
N ASP A 400 -13.54 -7.76 4.60
CA ASP A 400 -13.11 -8.82 3.67
C ASP A 400 -11.59 -8.85 3.51
N ASP A 401 -11.05 -9.99 3.02
CA ASP A 401 -9.62 -10.16 2.76
C ASP A 401 -9.24 -9.65 1.38
N LEU A 402 -10.07 -9.89 0.36
CA LEU A 402 -9.85 -9.39 -0.98
C LEU A 402 -11.17 -8.90 -1.60
N PHE A 403 -11.17 -7.65 -2.04
CA PHE A 403 -12.23 -7.09 -2.85
C PHE A 403 -11.71 -6.75 -4.25
N LEU A 404 -12.32 -7.36 -5.28
CA LEU A 404 -12.15 -7.00 -6.69
C LEU A 404 -13.41 -6.25 -7.13
N GLU A 405 -13.27 -4.96 -7.47
CA GLU A 405 -14.40 -4.10 -7.78
C GLU A 405 -14.31 -3.49 -9.17
N VAL A 406 -15.25 -3.87 -10.01
CA VAL A 406 -15.53 -3.39 -11.37
C VAL A 406 -14.31 -3.43 -12.31
N ASP A 407 -13.57 -4.53 -12.21
CA ASP A 407 -12.43 -4.85 -13.05
C ASP A 407 -12.84 -5.82 -14.17
N HIS A 408 -12.15 -5.78 -15.30
CA HIS A 408 -12.39 -6.66 -16.44
C HIS A 408 -11.34 -7.76 -16.57
N GLY A 409 -10.33 -7.79 -15.69
CA GLY A 409 -9.24 -8.75 -15.75
C GLY A 409 -8.28 -8.52 -16.94
N PRO A 410 -7.34 -9.44 -17.16
CA PRO A 410 -7.06 -10.60 -16.31
C PRO A 410 -6.50 -10.21 -14.94
N VAL A 411 -7.00 -10.82 -13.87
CA VAL A 411 -6.44 -10.70 -12.50
C VAL A 411 -6.13 -12.10 -11.99
N LEU A 412 -4.88 -12.36 -11.60
CA LEU A 412 -4.45 -13.65 -11.08
C LEU A 412 -4.30 -13.61 -9.57
N VAL A 413 -4.99 -14.50 -8.86
CA VAL A 413 -4.99 -14.63 -7.40
C VAL A 413 -4.54 -16.03 -7.05
N ASP A 414 -3.28 -16.21 -6.64
CA ASP A 414 -2.74 -17.55 -6.44
C ASP A 414 -1.98 -17.74 -5.12
N ASN A 415 -2.06 -18.94 -4.56
CA ASN A 415 -1.36 -19.35 -3.35
C ASN A 415 -1.67 -18.50 -2.09
N ASN A 416 -2.73 -17.69 -2.06
CA ASN A 416 -3.03 -16.88 -0.89
C ASN A 416 -3.71 -17.69 0.23
N ILE A 417 -3.64 -17.16 1.44
CA ILE A 417 -4.28 -17.68 2.65
C ILE A 417 -5.24 -16.60 3.16
N PHE A 418 -6.55 -16.82 2.97
CA PHE A 418 -7.63 -15.91 3.34
C PHE A 418 -8.46 -16.51 4.47
N LEU A 419 -8.34 -15.99 5.69
CA LEU A 419 -8.92 -16.57 6.90
C LEU A 419 -9.97 -15.68 7.59
N SER A 420 -10.24 -14.46 7.09
CA SER A 420 -11.27 -13.60 7.67
C SER A 420 -12.68 -14.16 7.42
N PRO A 421 -13.69 -13.77 8.22
CA PRO A 421 -15.08 -14.23 8.05
C PRO A 421 -15.67 -14.03 6.64
N THR A 422 -15.22 -13.01 5.92
CA THR A 422 -15.41 -12.86 4.47
C THR A 422 -14.04 -12.88 3.81
N SER A 423 -13.75 -13.91 3.02
CA SER A 423 -12.48 -14.02 2.31
C SER A 423 -12.47 -13.23 1.01
N LEU A 424 -13.55 -13.33 0.22
CA LEU A 424 -13.62 -12.71 -1.10
C LEU A 424 -14.90 -11.90 -1.25
N ARG A 425 -14.76 -10.71 -1.84
CA ARG A 425 -15.85 -9.92 -2.40
C ARG A 425 -15.55 -9.67 -3.86
N ILE A 426 -16.41 -10.13 -4.75
CA ILE A 426 -16.23 -10.05 -6.20
C ILE A 426 -17.38 -9.26 -6.81
N CYS A 427 -17.06 -8.15 -7.45
CA CYS A 427 -17.95 -7.31 -8.25
C CYS A 427 -17.29 -7.02 -9.60
N SER A 428 -16.60 -8.00 -10.15
CA SER A 428 -15.73 -7.93 -11.31
C SER A 428 -15.93 -9.16 -12.19
N GLN A 429 -15.20 -9.25 -13.28
CA GLN A 429 -15.03 -10.44 -14.11
C GLN A 429 -13.55 -10.61 -14.50
N GLY A 430 -13.21 -11.81 -15.00
CA GLY A 430 -11.85 -12.11 -15.46
C GLY A 430 -10.85 -12.35 -14.32
N GLY A 431 -11.33 -12.80 -13.15
CA GLY A 431 -10.50 -13.30 -12.06
C GLY A 431 -10.07 -14.76 -12.27
N ALA A 432 -8.84 -15.10 -11.86
CA ALA A 432 -8.36 -16.47 -11.81
C ALA A 432 -7.80 -16.79 -10.42
N PHE A 433 -8.50 -17.64 -9.69
CA PHE A 433 -8.19 -18.04 -8.31
C PHE A 433 -7.59 -19.44 -8.33
N VAL A 434 -6.30 -19.55 -7.98
CA VAL A 434 -5.54 -20.79 -8.17
C VAL A 434 -4.76 -21.15 -6.89
N HIS A 435 -4.96 -22.37 -6.40
CA HIS A 435 -4.25 -22.87 -5.22
C HIS A 435 -4.37 -22.03 -3.94
N ASN A 436 -5.45 -21.27 -3.75
CA ASN A 436 -5.67 -20.51 -2.51
C ASN A 436 -6.30 -21.38 -1.41
N LEU A 437 -6.13 -20.96 -0.17
CA LEU A 437 -6.94 -21.37 0.97
C LEU A 437 -7.96 -20.26 1.27
N ILE A 438 -9.25 -20.60 1.16
CA ILE A 438 -10.38 -19.66 1.28
C ILE A 438 -11.29 -20.17 2.39
N ALA A 439 -11.18 -19.60 3.59
CA ALA A 439 -11.88 -20.08 4.77
C ALA A 439 -13.22 -19.38 5.02
N GLY A 440 -13.37 -18.13 4.62
CA GLY A 440 -14.56 -17.32 4.83
C GLY A 440 -15.52 -17.26 3.65
N LYS A 441 -16.56 -16.45 3.80
CA LYS A 441 -17.58 -16.22 2.77
C LYS A 441 -16.99 -15.66 1.47
N ILE A 442 -17.64 -16.04 0.37
CA ILE A 442 -17.45 -15.42 -0.93
C ILE A 442 -18.71 -14.61 -1.25
N TYR A 443 -18.51 -13.30 -1.41
CA TYR A 443 -19.58 -12.38 -1.79
C TYR A 443 -19.48 -12.09 -3.28
N LEU A 444 -20.49 -12.51 -4.04
CA LEU A 444 -20.56 -12.27 -5.49
C LEU A 444 -21.64 -11.23 -5.77
N ASN A 445 -21.29 -10.13 -6.41
CA ASN A 445 -22.24 -9.22 -7.03
C ASN A 445 -22.43 -9.61 -8.50
N ALA A 446 -23.64 -10.03 -8.83
CA ALA A 446 -23.93 -10.63 -10.13
C ALA A 446 -23.90 -9.65 -11.32
N TYR A 447 -23.98 -8.34 -11.07
CA TYR A 447 -23.98 -7.30 -12.10
C TYR A 447 -23.73 -5.92 -11.53
N ASP A 448 -22.85 -5.14 -12.15
CA ASP A 448 -22.71 -3.73 -11.90
C ASP A 448 -22.76 -2.93 -13.21
N LYS A 449 -23.58 -1.89 -13.24
CA LYS A 449 -23.85 -1.08 -14.44
C LYS A 449 -22.80 -0.01 -14.74
N ARG A 450 -21.83 0.20 -13.84
CA ARG A 450 -20.78 1.19 -14.06
C ARG A 450 -19.98 0.84 -15.30
N GLN A 451 -19.79 1.82 -16.18
CA GLN A 451 -18.94 1.68 -17.35
C GLN A 451 -17.49 1.96 -16.92
N THR A 452 -16.69 0.90 -16.82
CA THR A 452 -15.31 0.97 -16.37
C THR A 452 -14.33 0.67 -17.48
N PRO A 453 -13.12 1.29 -17.48
CA PRO A 453 -12.16 1.10 -18.54
C PRO A 453 -11.48 -0.26 -18.47
N TYR A 454 -11.17 -0.79 -19.67
CA TYR A 454 -10.16 -1.83 -19.85
C TYR A 454 -9.07 -1.32 -20.79
N HIS A 455 -7.89 -1.89 -20.70
CA HIS A 455 -6.67 -1.33 -21.29
C HIS A 455 -6.09 -2.25 -22.35
N LYS A 456 -5.23 -1.68 -23.20
CA LYS A 456 -4.36 -2.48 -24.06
C LYS A 456 -3.37 -3.26 -23.20
N GLU A 457 -2.90 -4.37 -23.71
CA GLU A 457 -1.97 -5.27 -23.05
C GLU A 457 -0.73 -4.51 -22.51
N HIS A 458 -0.41 -4.74 -21.22
CA HIS A 458 0.73 -4.13 -20.50
C HIS A 458 0.86 -2.61 -20.68
N SER A 459 -0.27 -1.91 -20.69
CA SER A 459 -0.34 -0.49 -21.03
C SER A 459 -1.43 0.24 -20.25
N THR A 460 -1.24 1.51 -19.99
CA THR A 460 -2.26 2.42 -19.45
C THR A 460 -3.24 2.92 -20.53
N ALA A 461 -2.98 2.64 -21.81
CA ALA A 461 -3.84 3.09 -22.89
C ALA A 461 -5.20 2.40 -22.82
N VAL A 462 -6.27 3.17 -22.63
CA VAL A 462 -7.65 2.66 -22.59
C VAL A 462 -8.01 2.05 -23.96
N ALA A 463 -8.50 0.82 -23.94
CA ALA A 463 -8.99 0.10 -25.11
C ALA A 463 -10.51 0.24 -25.30
N GLY A 464 -11.25 0.42 -24.20
CA GLY A 464 -12.69 0.64 -24.20
C GLY A 464 -13.26 0.80 -22.81
N LEU A 465 -14.58 0.95 -22.75
CA LEU A 465 -15.40 0.95 -21.54
C LEU A 465 -16.42 -0.19 -21.63
N HIS A 466 -16.69 -0.85 -20.52
CA HIS A 466 -17.70 -1.89 -20.44
C HIS A 466 -18.39 -1.89 -19.07
N ASP A 467 -19.63 -2.35 -18.97
CA ASP A 467 -20.27 -2.68 -17.70
C ASP A 467 -19.70 -3.99 -17.13
N ASN A 468 -20.10 -4.32 -15.92
CA ASN A 468 -19.58 -5.49 -15.21
C ASN A 468 -20.66 -6.57 -15.10
N PRO A 469 -20.78 -7.46 -16.10
CA PRO A 469 -21.81 -8.49 -16.15
C PRO A 469 -21.62 -9.62 -15.14
N GLY A 470 -20.42 -9.76 -14.55
CA GLY A 470 -20.07 -10.84 -13.62
C GLY A 470 -19.89 -12.21 -14.28
N GLY A 471 -19.06 -13.04 -13.71
CA GLY A 471 -18.58 -14.30 -14.25
C GLY A 471 -17.23 -14.14 -14.96
N ASP A 472 -16.93 -14.95 -15.97
CA ASP A 472 -15.61 -15.02 -16.61
C ASP A 472 -14.48 -15.32 -15.61
N ASP A 473 -14.81 -16.01 -14.51
CA ASP A 473 -13.88 -16.33 -13.44
C ASP A 473 -13.42 -17.79 -13.52
N ARG A 474 -12.20 -18.04 -13.02
CA ARG A 474 -11.57 -19.36 -12.98
C ARG A 474 -11.24 -19.71 -11.54
N TYR A 475 -11.62 -20.92 -11.10
CA TYR A 475 -11.27 -21.44 -9.79
C TYR A 475 -10.62 -22.82 -9.94
N TYR A 476 -9.29 -22.89 -9.76
CA TYR A 476 -8.55 -24.13 -9.95
C TYR A 476 -7.73 -24.50 -8.73
N ASN A 477 -7.87 -25.76 -8.29
CA ASN A 477 -7.03 -26.36 -7.26
C ASN A 477 -7.05 -25.63 -5.89
N ASN A 478 -8.12 -24.90 -5.55
CA ASN A 478 -8.24 -24.21 -4.25
C ASN A 478 -8.74 -25.15 -3.16
N LEU A 479 -8.51 -24.76 -1.90
CA LEU A 479 -9.19 -25.30 -0.71
C LEU A 479 -10.24 -24.31 -0.24
N PHE A 480 -11.50 -24.73 -0.22
CA PHE A 480 -12.62 -23.99 0.33
C PHE A 480 -13.06 -24.63 1.65
N MET A 481 -13.39 -23.79 2.64
CA MET A 481 -13.79 -24.25 3.95
C MET A 481 -15.04 -23.53 4.44
N GLN A 482 -15.77 -24.18 5.35
CA GLN A 482 -16.87 -23.59 6.13
C GLN A 482 -17.87 -22.82 5.24
N SER A 483 -17.83 -21.49 5.24
CA SER A 483 -18.74 -20.64 4.50
C SER A 483 -18.28 -20.30 3.07
N GLY A 484 -17.22 -20.94 2.55
CA GLY A 484 -16.80 -20.84 1.16
C GLY A 484 -17.87 -21.46 0.23
N ASP A 485 -18.67 -20.61 -0.41
CA ASP A 485 -19.81 -21.03 -1.24
C ASP A 485 -19.65 -20.46 -2.65
N LEU A 486 -19.47 -21.33 -3.64
CA LEU A 486 -19.40 -21.00 -5.05
C LEU A 486 -20.74 -21.11 -5.78
N SER A 487 -21.83 -21.55 -5.11
CA SER A 487 -23.15 -21.68 -5.73
C SER A 487 -23.72 -20.37 -6.31
N PRO A 488 -23.38 -19.16 -5.85
CA PRO A 488 -23.79 -17.92 -6.50
C PRO A 488 -23.36 -17.82 -7.96
N TYR A 489 -22.28 -18.49 -8.36
CA TYR A 489 -21.85 -18.57 -9.77
C TYR A 489 -22.76 -19.40 -10.68
N ASP A 490 -23.69 -20.19 -10.12
CA ASP A 490 -24.65 -20.98 -10.90
C ASP A 490 -25.56 -20.13 -11.81
N THR A 491 -25.65 -18.84 -11.54
CA THR A 491 -26.44 -17.86 -12.30
C THR A 491 -25.58 -16.77 -12.95
N ALA A 492 -24.26 -16.94 -12.99
CA ALA A 492 -23.35 -16.00 -13.62
C ALA A 492 -23.70 -15.77 -15.11
N LYS A 493 -23.59 -14.51 -15.57
CA LYS A 493 -23.92 -14.16 -16.95
C LYS A 493 -22.84 -14.58 -17.94
N LEU A 494 -21.58 -14.38 -17.58
CA LEU A 494 -20.45 -14.88 -18.37
C LEU A 494 -20.09 -16.29 -17.91
N PRO A 495 -19.53 -17.13 -18.79
CA PRO A 495 -19.08 -18.47 -18.44
C PRO A 495 -18.07 -18.45 -17.29
N VAL A 496 -18.08 -19.48 -16.45
CA VAL A 496 -17.10 -19.69 -15.38
C VAL A 496 -16.47 -21.07 -15.52
N TRP A 497 -15.21 -21.23 -15.10
CA TRP A 497 -14.46 -22.47 -15.21
C TRP A 497 -13.91 -22.86 -13.84
N MET A 498 -14.26 -24.05 -13.40
CA MET A 498 -13.89 -24.54 -12.09
C MET A 498 -13.44 -25.99 -12.19
N GLY A 499 -12.40 -26.35 -11.43
CA GLY A 499 -11.91 -27.74 -11.40
C GLY A 499 -10.77 -27.99 -10.44
N GLY A 500 -10.72 -29.22 -9.92
CA GLY A 500 -9.68 -29.64 -8.98
C GLY A 500 -9.79 -29.04 -7.58
N ASN A 501 -10.85 -28.30 -7.28
CA ASN A 501 -11.06 -27.69 -5.97
C ASN A 501 -11.50 -28.74 -4.94
N VAL A 502 -11.21 -28.45 -3.66
CA VAL A 502 -11.63 -29.25 -2.51
C VAL A 502 -12.51 -28.42 -1.60
N PHE A 503 -13.63 -28.99 -1.17
CA PHE A 503 -14.62 -28.34 -0.33
C PHE A 503 -14.73 -29.05 1.02
N LEU A 504 -14.33 -28.37 2.09
CA LEU A 504 -14.18 -28.88 3.45
C LEU A 504 -15.20 -28.25 4.40
N ALA A 505 -15.53 -28.93 5.50
CA ALA A 505 -16.29 -28.39 6.62
C ALA A 505 -17.58 -27.64 6.21
N GLY A 506 -18.33 -28.20 5.23
CA GLY A 506 -19.60 -27.66 4.77
C GLY A 506 -19.50 -26.64 3.63
N ALA A 507 -18.33 -26.34 3.10
CA ALA A 507 -18.16 -25.50 1.90
C ALA A 507 -18.89 -26.11 0.69
N LYS A 508 -19.39 -25.25 -0.23
CA LYS A 508 -20.26 -25.68 -1.32
C LYS A 508 -19.68 -25.38 -2.68
N ALA A 509 -19.69 -26.39 -3.56
CA ALA A 509 -19.33 -26.24 -4.97
C ALA A 509 -20.45 -25.58 -5.77
N SER A 510 -20.09 -24.85 -6.83
CA SER A 510 -21.00 -24.47 -7.91
C SER A 510 -21.30 -25.67 -8.81
N ARG A 511 -22.41 -25.63 -9.53
CA ARG A 511 -22.72 -26.60 -10.62
C ARG A 511 -21.71 -26.54 -11.78
N CYS A 512 -20.97 -25.45 -11.88
CA CYS A 512 -19.91 -25.26 -12.87
C CYS A 512 -18.60 -26.01 -12.50
N GLU A 513 -18.49 -26.51 -11.27
CA GLU A 513 -17.31 -27.27 -10.83
C GLU A 513 -17.25 -28.64 -11.52
N THR A 514 -16.13 -28.90 -12.16
CA THR A 514 -15.87 -30.19 -12.80
C THR A 514 -15.25 -31.14 -11.79
N ASP A 515 -15.97 -32.22 -11.45
CA ASP A 515 -15.52 -33.29 -10.55
C ASP A 515 -15.02 -32.78 -9.17
N PRO A 516 -15.89 -32.12 -8.36
CA PRO A 516 -15.52 -31.58 -7.06
C PRO A 516 -15.09 -32.67 -6.07
N LEU A 517 -14.10 -32.41 -5.23
CA LEU A 517 -13.80 -33.23 -4.07
C LEU A 517 -14.51 -32.67 -2.84
N LEU A 518 -15.58 -33.33 -2.42
CA LEU A 518 -16.40 -32.91 -1.27
C LEU A 518 -16.01 -33.70 -0.03
N LYS A 519 -15.61 -33.01 1.04
CA LYS A 519 -15.25 -33.55 2.36
C LYS A 519 -15.95 -32.74 3.47
N PRO A 520 -17.31 -32.79 3.53
CA PRO A 520 -18.10 -31.91 4.39
C PRO A 520 -17.82 -32.12 5.87
N ASP A 521 -17.42 -33.33 6.27
CA ASP A 521 -17.14 -33.69 7.66
C ASP A 521 -15.66 -33.53 8.05
N PHE A 522 -14.79 -33.15 7.11
CA PHE A 522 -13.38 -32.91 7.39
C PHE A 522 -13.16 -31.50 7.91
N ASP A 523 -12.79 -31.36 9.18
CA ASP A 523 -12.39 -30.09 9.78
C ASP A 523 -10.87 -29.94 9.68
N PRO A 524 -10.37 -28.97 8.90
CA PRO A 524 -8.94 -28.71 8.80
C PRO A 524 -8.34 -28.05 10.05
N ALA A 525 -9.11 -27.72 11.07
CA ALA A 525 -8.68 -27.23 12.39
C ALA A 525 -7.59 -26.14 12.29
N ILE A 526 -7.90 -25.05 11.55
CA ILE A 526 -6.95 -23.98 11.28
C ILE A 526 -6.72 -23.10 12.51
N HIS A 527 -5.46 -22.93 12.88
CA HIS A 527 -5.01 -21.99 13.91
C HIS A 527 -3.73 -21.27 13.48
N LEU A 528 -3.63 -19.99 13.85
CA LEU A 528 -2.39 -19.24 13.74
C LEU A 528 -1.63 -19.31 15.06
N VAL A 529 -0.34 -19.66 14.98
CA VAL A 529 0.53 -19.83 16.14
C VAL A 529 1.76 -18.95 15.99
N GLU A 530 1.92 -17.99 16.88
CA GLU A 530 3.08 -17.11 16.91
C GLU A 530 4.25 -17.83 17.62
N MET A 531 5.42 -17.81 17.00
CA MET A 531 6.67 -18.37 17.52
C MET A 531 7.78 -17.31 17.43
N PRO A 532 8.90 -17.49 18.14
CA PRO A 532 9.99 -16.50 18.15
C PRO A 532 10.57 -16.17 16.76
N ASP A 533 10.52 -17.11 15.81
CA ASP A 533 11.06 -16.96 14.46
C ASP A 533 10.00 -16.67 13.38
N GLY A 534 8.72 -16.50 13.78
CA GLY A 534 7.65 -16.13 12.85
C GLY A 534 6.26 -16.59 13.22
N LEU A 535 5.35 -16.41 12.28
CA LEU A 535 3.97 -16.87 12.39
C LEU A 535 3.79 -18.18 11.63
N TYR A 536 3.10 -19.12 12.26
CA TYR A 536 2.83 -20.45 11.72
C TYR A 536 1.34 -20.68 11.56
N LEU A 537 0.98 -21.36 10.49
CA LEU A 537 -0.35 -21.91 10.28
C LEU A 537 -0.36 -23.38 10.70
N GLU A 538 -1.15 -23.69 11.70
CA GLU A 538 -1.51 -25.05 12.08
C GLU A 538 -2.75 -25.46 11.29
N LEU A 539 -2.69 -26.61 10.60
CA LEU A 539 -3.84 -27.12 9.85
C LEU A 539 -3.75 -28.63 9.70
N MET A 540 -4.90 -29.25 9.48
CA MET A 540 -5.02 -30.66 9.10
C MET A 540 -5.23 -30.79 7.60
N GLN A 541 -4.49 -31.71 6.96
CA GLN A 541 -4.67 -32.07 5.55
C GLN A 541 -4.59 -33.60 5.39
N ASP A 542 -5.11 -34.10 4.29
CA ASP A 542 -5.12 -35.51 3.95
C ASP A 542 -4.45 -35.72 2.59
N LEU A 543 -3.38 -36.52 2.58
CA LEU A 543 -2.62 -36.82 1.36
C LEU A 543 -3.44 -37.57 0.30
N ASP A 544 -4.49 -38.26 0.72
CA ASP A 544 -5.35 -39.03 -0.18
C ASP A 544 -6.09 -38.11 -1.18
N TRP A 545 -6.27 -36.81 -0.88
CA TRP A 545 -6.84 -35.85 -1.83
C TRP A 545 -6.09 -35.78 -3.17
N ARG A 546 -4.79 -36.09 -3.19
CA ARG A 546 -4.00 -36.21 -4.41
C ARG A 546 -4.40 -37.46 -5.21
N MET A 547 -4.65 -38.56 -4.51
CA MET A 547 -5.01 -39.84 -5.15
C MET A 547 -6.46 -39.86 -5.62
N GLU A 548 -7.35 -39.17 -4.91
CA GLU A 548 -8.78 -39.13 -5.21
C GLU A 548 -9.10 -38.31 -6.49
N ARG A 549 -8.26 -37.33 -6.80
CA ARG A 549 -8.45 -36.46 -7.99
C ARG A 549 -7.13 -36.14 -8.66
N THR A 550 -7.12 -36.23 -9.98
CA THR A 550 -5.98 -35.77 -10.78
C THR A 550 -6.14 -34.29 -11.11
N ARG A 551 -5.09 -33.51 -10.83
CA ARG A 551 -5.01 -32.09 -11.10
C ARG A 551 -3.87 -31.79 -12.08
N THR A 552 -3.94 -30.64 -12.73
CA THR A 552 -2.88 -30.18 -13.64
C THR A 552 -2.29 -28.87 -13.15
N VAL A 553 -1.02 -28.65 -13.46
CA VAL A 553 -0.38 -27.36 -13.23
C VAL A 553 -1.07 -26.30 -14.09
N VAL A 554 -1.56 -25.24 -13.45
CA VAL A 554 -2.27 -24.15 -14.12
C VAL A 554 -1.27 -23.25 -14.86
N THR A 555 -1.62 -22.88 -16.09
CA THR A 555 -0.79 -22.11 -17.02
C THR A 555 -1.62 -21.06 -17.76
N THR A 556 -0.96 -20.08 -18.39
CA THR A 556 -1.61 -19.14 -19.34
C THR A 556 -2.55 -19.85 -20.31
N LYS A 557 -2.12 -20.98 -20.86
CA LYS A 557 -2.92 -21.77 -21.81
C LYS A 557 -4.20 -22.33 -21.17
N SER A 558 -4.12 -22.86 -19.96
CA SER A 558 -5.28 -23.42 -19.25
C SER A 558 -6.23 -22.34 -18.71
N LEU A 559 -5.73 -21.15 -18.40
CA LEU A 559 -6.53 -20.00 -17.98
C LEU A 559 -7.26 -19.35 -19.18
N GLY A 560 -6.70 -19.42 -20.38
CA GLY A 560 -7.27 -18.79 -21.56
C GLY A 560 -7.14 -17.27 -21.54
N LYS A 561 -8.24 -16.56 -21.83
CA LYS A 561 -8.27 -15.10 -21.92
C LYS A 561 -9.43 -14.54 -21.10
N ALA A 562 -9.23 -13.39 -20.47
CA ALA A 562 -10.32 -12.60 -19.90
C ALA A 562 -11.22 -12.10 -21.06
N ALA A 563 -12.54 -12.27 -20.90
CA ALA A 563 -13.49 -12.14 -22.02
C ALA A 563 -13.60 -10.71 -22.55
N ILE A 564 -13.70 -9.72 -21.66
CA ILE A 564 -13.92 -8.31 -22.04
C ILE A 564 -12.67 -7.72 -22.74
N PRO A 565 -11.47 -7.72 -22.13
CA PRO A 565 -10.29 -7.19 -22.81
C PRO A 565 -9.73 -8.13 -23.89
N GLY A 566 -10.10 -9.41 -23.92
CA GLY A 566 -9.55 -10.41 -24.81
C GLY A 566 -8.09 -10.77 -24.56
N LEU A 567 -7.58 -10.49 -23.34
CA LEU A 567 -6.18 -10.63 -22.97
C LEU A 567 -5.88 -11.92 -22.21
N PRO A 568 -4.69 -12.54 -22.42
CA PRO A 568 -4.25 -13.72 -21.69
C PRO A 568 -3.85 -13.37 -20.25
N TYR A 569 -3.75 -14.40 -19.39
CA TYR A 569 -3.14 -14.29 -18.06
C TYR A 569 -1.63 -14.46 -18.21
N GLU A 570 -0.90 -13.39 -18.05
CA GLU A 570 0.56 -13.30 -18.21
C GLU A 570 1.21 -12.61 -17.00
N THR A 571 2.51 -12.74 -16.87
CA THR A 571 3.29 -11.94 -15.92
C THR A 571 3.44 -10.50 -16.44
N PRO A 572 3.78 -9.50 -15.59
CA PRO A 572 3.92 -8.10 -16.02
C PRO A 572 4.95 -7.84 -17.13
N ASP A 573 5.85 -8.77 -17.39
CA ASP A 573 6.82 -8.71 -18.49
C ASP A 573 6.33 -9.37 -19.79
N GLY A 574 5.08 -9.86 -19.81
CA GLY A 574 4.47 -10.54 -20.96
C GLY A 574 4.87 -12.00 -21.11
N SER A 575 5.54 -12.59 -20.14
CA SER A 575 5.85 -14.02 -20.17
C SER A 575 4.67 -14.88 -19.70
N SER A 576 4.62 -16.11 -20.19
CA SER A 576 3.55 -17.04 -19.82
C SER A 576 3.62 -17.44 -18.36
N VAL A 577 2.47 -17.37 -17.67
CA VAL A 577 2.29 -17.84 -16.30
C VAL A 577 2.35 -19.37 -16.25
N ARG A 578 2.99 -19.89 -15.21
CA ARG A 578 2.94 -21.28 -14.79
C ARG A 578 2.96 -21.34 -13.25
N ILE A 579 1.87 -21.79 -12.64
CA ILE A 579 1.77 -21.90 -11.17
C ILE A 579 2.41 -23.22 -10.72
N ASN A 580 3.71 -23.26 -10.75
CA ASN A 580 4.53 -24.45 -10.47
C ASN A 580 5.30 -24.40 -9.14
N THR A 581 5.04 -23.39 -8.32
CA THR A 581 5.54 -23.29 -6.95
C THR A 581 4.36 -23.06 -5.99
N ASP A 582 4.52 -23.46 -4.75
CA ASP A 582 3.57 -23.24 -3.68
C ASP A 582 3.83 -21.94 -2.91
N TYR A 583 3.05 -21.69 -1.85
CA TYR A 583 3.19 -20.53 -0.96
C TYR A 583 4.63 -20.33 -0.44
N SER A 584 5.31 -21.41 -0.13
CA SER A 584 6.67 -21.41 0.42
C SER A 584 7.78 -21.45 -0.65
N GLY A 585 7.41 -21.43 -1.94
CA GLY A 585 8.34 -21.55 -3.07
C GLY A 585 8.76 -23.00 -3.39
N ILE A 586 8.13 -23.99 -2.78
CA ILE A 586 8.37 -25.41 -3.06
C ILE A 586 7.78 -25.76 -4.44
N ALA A 587 8.55 -26.48 -5.25
CA ALA A 587 8.11 -26.91 -6.57
C ALA A 587 6.91 -27.85 -6.48
N ARG A 588 5.85 -27.57 -7.25
CA ARG A 588 4.66 -28.42 -7.34
C ARG A 588 4.92 -29.66 -8.17
N ASN A 589 4.25 -30.75 -7.82
CA ASN A 589 4.24 -31.96 -8.64
C ASN A 589 3.65 -31.65 -10.01
N ALA A 590 4.47 -31.80 -11.06
CA ALA A 590 4.09 -31.45 -12.42
C ALA A 590 2.95 -32.30 -12.99
N ALA A 591 2.81 -33.56 -12.51
CA ALA A 591 1.79 -34.50 -13.01
C ALA A 591 0.48 -34.41 -12.22
N ASN A 592 0.53 -34.09 -10.91
CA ASN A 592 -0.65 -33.99 -10.06
C ASN A 592 -0.36 -33.09 -8.85
N PRO A 593 -0.44 -31.75 -8.97
CA PRO A 593 -0.18 -30.82 -7.88
C PRO A 593 -1.19 -30.99 -6.75
N PHE A 594 -0.76 -30.77 -5.51
CA PHE A 594 -1.64 -30.78 -4.35
C PHE A 594 -2.55 -29.54 -4.37
N PRO A 595 -3.82 -29.63 -3.94
CA PRO A 595 -4.71 -28.48 -3.86
C PRO A 595 -4.33 -27.55 -2.69
N GLY A 596 -4.70 -26.26 -2.85
CA GLY A 596 -4.40 -25.23 -1.85
C GLY A 596 -2.95 -24.74 -1.92
N PRO A 597 -2.55 -23.90 -0.93
CA PRO A 597 -1.30 -23.16 -1.00
C PRO A 597 -0.03 -23.98 -0.71
N PHE A 598 -0.13 -25.22 -0.24
CA PHE A 598 1.02 -26.03 0.14
C PHE A 598 1.11 -27.32 -0.67
N GLU A 599 2.30 -27.62 -1.23
CA GLU A 599 2.45 -28.74 -2.17
C GLU A 599 2.67 -30.10 -1.50
N ASN A 600 3.46 -30.18 -0.46
CA ASN A 600 3.82 -31.44 0.18
C ASN A 600 3.40 -31.46 1.65
N PRO A 601 2.06 -31.44 1.92
CA PRO A 601 1.61 -31.57 3.29
C PRO A 601 1.94 -32.97 3.84
N ALA A 602 2.14 -33.10 5.13
CA ALA A 602 2.06 -34.38 5.82
C ALA A 602 0.58 -34.74 6.04
N SER A 603 0.24 -36.04 6.18
CA SER A 603 -1.10 -36.40 6.67
C SER A 603 -1.28 -36.01 8.12
N GLY A 604 -2.47 -35.50 8.45
CA GLY A 604 -2.83 -35.09 9.80
C GLY A 604 -2.43 -33.66 10.12
N LYS A 605 -2.21 -33.40 11.39
CA LYS A 605 -1.88 -32.07 11.91
C LYS A 605 -0.46 -31.66 11.55
N GLN A 606 -0.32 -30.48 10.98
CA GLN A 606 0.98 -29.93 10.60
C GLN A 606 1.08 -28.45 10.95
N LEU A 607 2.29 -27.95 11.03
CA LEU A 607 2.64 -26.58 11.36
C LEU A 607 3.53 -26.03 10.25
N VAL A 608 3.00 -25.08 9.48
CA VAL A 608 3.69 -24.48 8.32
C VAL A 608 4.01 -23.03 8.62
N ARG A 609 5.27 -22.62 8.50
CA ARG A 609 5.64 -21.22 8.69
C ARG A 609 5.13 -20.37 7.52
N VAL A 610 4.23 -19.43 7.81
CA VAL A 610 3.60 -18.53 6.84
C VAL A 610 4.16 -17.12 6.85
N TRP A 611 4.91 -16.75 7.90
CA TRP A 611 5.66 -15.50 7.96
C TRP A 611 6.95 -15.66 8.75
N ARG A 612 8.01 -14.97 8.32
CA ARG A 612 9.28 -14.91 9.07
C ARG A 612 9.33 -13.60 9.85
N SER A 613 9.60 -13.66 11.14
CA SER A 613 10.01 -12.46 11.88
C SER A 613 11.32 -11.94 11.29
N ALA A 614 11.42 -10.61 11.13
CA ALA A 614 12.73 -10.02 10.83
C ALA A 614 13.70 -10.41 11.94
N ALA A 615 14.90 -10.84 11.59
CA ALA A 615 15.96 -11.07 12.58
C ALA A 615 16.16 -9.74 13.34
N ARG A 616 15.97 -9.80 14.67
CA ARG A 616 16.15 -8.63 15.57
C ARG A 616 17.61 -8.21 15.58
#